data_7ff46858eacbb159af7af3a36a4a6c91
#
_entry.id   7ff46858eacbb159af7af3a36a4a6c91
#
_cell.length_a   1.000
_cell.length_b   1.000
_cell.length_c   1.000
_cell.angle_alpha   90.00
_cell.angle_beta   90.00
_cell.angle_gamma   90.00
#
_symmetry.space_group_name_H-M   'P 1'
#
loop_
_entity.id
_entity.type
_entity.pdbx_description
1 polymer ?
#
loop_
_entity_poly.entity_id
_entity_poly.type
_entity_poly.pdbx_seq_one_letter_code
_entity_poly.pdbx_strand_id
1 'polypeptide(L)'
;MQTLDECRQEIDRIDEELLDLLNERMRVVERVGEIKHETGGAIYRPEREKAIIERLSAKSKADGGLLNQAAIEALYLEIFAVSRNLELPERIAYPGPEGSFTHQAAESRFGAMSDYLSVGSIHSVFKTVESGRAKFGVVPIENSRDGIVGETLDLLAKSPIKIVAELYMPIHMAFATKAEHFKDIKRIYSKDKGFGQCRDFLQTHELLHIEQIPVESTAKAAILAAEDPQAAAICSHIAAKLYSVPTMFENIEDVHDNTTRFFILSDFRNAQSGDDKTSLFVRLKDADKAGALVNFLSDFDRAKINMSKIESRPAHDESGFAYWFFMDIYGHIDDENIQEVVTAHKDEITCLGSYVKGEL
;
A
#
# COMPACT_ATOMS: atom_id res chain seq x y z
N MET A 1 27.58 5.88 39.37
CA MET A 1 26.86 5.05 38.38
C MET A 1 25.39 5.14 38.71
N GLN A 2 24.58 5.55 37.77
CA GLN A 2 23.11 5.53 37.96
C GLN A 2 22.64 4.09 38.19
N THR A 3 21.69 3.91 39.07
CA THR A 3 21.03 2.62 39.33
C THR A 3 19.98 2.34 38.25
N LEU A 4 19.58 1.10 38.08
CA LEU A 4 18.52 0.73 37.14
C LEU A 4 17.19 1.43 37.49
N ASP A 5 16.90 1.61 38.79
CA ASP A 5 15.67 2.25 39.22
C ASP A 5 15.69 3.78 38.98
N GLU A 6 16.84 4.43 39.10
CA GLU A 6 17.00 5.85 38.72
C GLU A 6 16.80 6.03 37.21
N CYS A 7 17.33 5.13 36.35
CA CYS A 7 17.09 5.16 34.91
C CYS A 7 15.61 4.96 34.56
N ARG A 8 14.91 4.06 35.25
CA ARG A 8 13.48 3.84 35.05
C ARG A 8 12.65 5.08 35.41
N GLN A 9 12.92 5.70 36.56
CA GLN A 9 12.25 6.94 36.96
C GLN A 9 12.49 8.08 35.96
N GLU A 10 13.69 8.16 35.38
CA GLU A 10 13.97 9.15 34.34
C GLU A 10 13.20 8.86 33.06
N ILE A 11 13.05 7.60 32.65
CA ILE A 11 12.20 7.17 31.52
C ILE A 11 10.74 7.54 31.78
N ASP A 12 10.20 7.20 32.95
CA ASP A 12 8.80 7.49 33.32
C ASP A 12 8.52 8.99 33.21
N ARG A 13 9.43 9.84 33.70
CA ARG A 13 9.29 11.30 33.57
C ARG A 13 9.30 11.78 32.12
N ILE A 14 10.18 11.19 31.28
CA ILE A 14 10.25 11.53 29.86
C ILE A 14 8.98 11.08 29.13
N ASP A 15 8.42 9.93 29.47
CA ASP A 15 7.17 9.41 28.90
C ASP A 15 5.97 10.33 29.24
N GLU A 16 5.91 10.90 30.46
CA GLU A 16 4.91 11.91 30.80
C GLU A 16 5.06 13.17 29.96
N GLU A 17 6.27 13.70 29.81
CA GLU A 17 6.53 14.88 28.97
C GLU A 17 6.22 14.61 27.49
N LEU A 18 6.54 13.41 27.00
CA LEU A 18 6.22 12.99 25.64
C LEU A 18 4.70 12.93 25.41
N LEU A 19 3.95 12.39 26.38
CA LEU A 19 2.48 12.34 26.31
C LEU A 19 1.89 13.76 26.27
N ASP A 20 2.40 14.67 27.08
CA ASP A 20 1.94 16.08 27.09
C ASP A 20 2.20 16.76 25.74
N LEU A 21 3.40 16.57 25.14
CA LEU A 21 3.72 17.10 23.82
C LEU A 21 2.88 16.51 22.70
N LEU A 22 2.58 15.20 22.77
CA LEU A 22 1.67 14.55 21.83
C LEU A 22 0.25 15.12 21.96
N ASN A 23 -0.26 15.31 23.17
CA ASN A 23 -1.57 15.94 23.41
C ASN A 23 -1.61 17.40 22.91
N GLU A 24 -0.54 18.18 23.13
CA GLU A 24 -0.43 19.54 22.58
C GLU A 24 -0.48 19.52 21.06
N ARG A 25 0.28 18.61 20.43
CA ARG A 25 0.26 18.43 18.97
C ARG A 25 -1.15 18.07 18.48
N MET A 26 -1.86 17.17 19.16
CA MET A 26 -3.21 16.75 18.74
C MET A 26 -4.23 17.90 18.87
N ARG A 27 -4.14 18.77 19.88
CA ARG A 27 -4.98 19.98 19.95
C ARG A 27 -4.73 20.95 18.78
N VAL A 28 -3.50 21.03 18.28
CA VAL A 28 -3.21 21.82 17.06
C VAL A 28 -3.80 21.15 15.82
N VAL A 29 -3.72 19.82 15.74
CA VAL A 29 -4.29 19.02 14.64
C VAL A 29 -5.81 19.20 14.57
N GLU A 30 -6.51 19.15 15.70
CA GLU A 30 -7.96 19.37 15.77
C GLU A 30 -8.34 20.75 15.19
N ARG A 31 -7.64 21.82 15.57
CA ARG A 31 -7.84 23.17 14.98
C ARG A 31 -7.55 23.22 13.48
N VAL A 32 -6.53 22.45 13.00
CA VAL A 32 -6.26 22.34 11.57
C VAL A 32 -7.42 21.63 10.86
N GLY A 33 -8.01 20.63 11.49
CA GLY A 33 -9.20 19.92 10.99
C GLY A 33 -10.39 20.86 10.82
N GLU A 34 -10.69 21.69 11.84
CA GLU A 34 -11.75 22.70 11.79
C GLU A 34 -11.53 23.67 10.60
N ILE A 35 -10.32 24.22 10.45
CA ILE A 35 -9.99 25.14 9.33
C ILE A 35 -10.16 24.45 7.96
N LYS A 36 -9.70 23.20 7.84
CA LYS A 36 -9.84 22.44 6.59
C LYS A 36 -11.30 22.12 6.25
N HIS A 37 -12.10 21.82 7.28
CA HIS A 37 -13.53 21.59 7.09
C HIS A 37 -14.24 22.83 6.53
N GLU A 38 -13.87 24.02 6.99
CA GLU A 38 -14.41 25.30 6.48
C GLU A 38 -13.89 25.64 5.08
N THR A 39 -12.63 25.31 4.77
CA THR A 39 -11.95 25.72 3.52
C THR A 39 -11.92 24.63 2.45
N GLY A 40 -12.34 23.40 2.74
CA GLY A 40 -12.31 22.29 1.80
C GLY A 40 -10.90 21.71 1.54
N GLY A 41 -9.96 21.90 2.47
CA GLY A 41 -8.58 21.44 2.31
C GLY A 41 -8.42 19.91 2.41
N ALA A 42 -7.52 19.31 1.64
CA ALA A 42 -7.20 17.88 1.71
C ALA A 42 -6.58 17.52 3.08
N ILE A 43 -7.08 16.45 3.69
CA ILE A 43 -6.60 15.93 4.99
C ILE A 43 -5.35 15.09 4.79
N TYR A 44 -5.41 14.17 3.84
CA TYR A 44 -4.27 13.33 3.47
C TYR A 44 -3.31 14.08 2.55
N ARG A 45 -2.10 14.31 3.03
CA ARG A 45 -1.02 15.00 2.31
C ARG A 45 0.28 14.21 2.41
N PRO A 46 0.47 13.19 1.55
CA PRO A 46 1.66 12.34 1.57
C PRO A 46 2.96 13.13 1.42
N GLU A 47 2.95 14.21 0.62
CA GLU A 47 4.08 15.11 0.43
C GLU A 47 4.50 15.80 1.73
N ARG A 48 3.53 16.21 2.57
CA ARG A 48 3.80 16.82 3.87
C ARG A 48 4.32 15.81 4.89
N GLU A 49 3.74 14.59 4.89
CA GLU A 49 4.21 13.50 5.76
C GLU A 49 5.67 13.16 5.45
N LYS A 50 6.02 12.98 4.16
CA LYS A 50 7.40 12.76 3.69
C LYS A 50 8.33 13.89 4.14
N ALA A 51 7.96 15.14 3.91
CA ALA A 51 8.77 16.30 4.32
C ALA A 51 9.01 16.39 5.85
N ILE A 52 8.02 15.96 6.66
CA ILE A 52 8.19 15.90 8.13
C ILE A 52 9.21 14.83 8.50
N ILE A 53 9.11 13.62 7.93
CA ILE A 53 10.06 12.53 8.18
C ILE A 53 11.48 12.93 7.80
N GLU A 54 11.68 13.47 6.59
CA GLU A 54 12.99 13.93 6.11
C GLU A 54 13.61 14.99 7.04
N ARG A 55 12.83 16.00 7.43
CA ARG A 55 13.28 17.06 8.33
C ARG A 55 13.68 16.52 9.71
N LEU A 56 12.88 15.61 10.28
CA LEU A 56 13.15 15.04 11.60
C LEU A 56 14.33 14.07 11.57
N SER A 57 14.47 13.30 10.50
CA SER A 57 15.63 12.41 10.30
C SER A 57 16.92 13.21 10.16
N ALA A 58 16.90 14.31 9.39
CA ALA A 58 18.04 15.22 9.27
C ALA A 58 18.41 15.86 10.62
N LYS A 59 17.40 16.28 11.42
CA LYS A 59 17.61 16.82 12.75
C LYS A 59 18.22 15.77 13.69
N SER A 60 17.65 14.57 13.78
CA SER A 60 18.19 13.48 14.61
C SER A 60 19.65 13.20 14.27
N LYS A 61 19.98 13.10 12.98
CA LYS A 61 21.35 12.89 12.53
C LYS A 61 22.30 14.01 12.90
N ALA A 62 21.88 15.27 12.77
CA ALA A 62 22.69 16.46 13.10
C ALA A 62 22.97 16.56 14.60
N ASP A 63 22.00 16.20 15.44
CA ASP A 63 22.09 16.25 16.89
C ASP A 63 22.77 15.00 17.51
N GLY A 64 23.21 14.04 16.68
CA GLY A 64 23.77 12.76 17.15
C GLY A 64 22.74 11.85 17.83
N GLY A 65 21.48 11.97 17.45
CA GLY A 65 20.36 11.20 18.01
C GLY A 65 20.46 9.70 17.71
N LEU A 66 19.85 8.90 18.56
CA LEU A 66 19.85 7.42 18.46
C LEU A 66 18.77 6.90 17.49
N LEU A 67 17.75 7.70 17.17
CA LEU A 67 16.69 7.31 16.24
C LEU A 67 17.16 7.50 14.79
N ASN A 68 17.25 6.39 14.06
CA ASN A 68 17.47 6.40 12.62
C ASN A 68 16.17 6.73 11.85
N GLN A 69 16.26 6.90 10.53
CA GLN A 69 15.12 7.23 9.69
C GLN A 69 13.97 6.21 9.83
N ALA A 70 14.26 4.92 9.77
CA ALA A 70 13.24 3.86 9.86
C ALA A 70 12.48 3.89 11.21
N ALA A 71 13.18 4.17 12.32
CA ALA A 71 12.54 4.31 13.63
C ALA A 71 11.64 5.55 13.67
N ILE A 72 12.08 6.68 13.08
CA ILE A 72 11.28 7.91 13.00
C ILE A 72 10.03 7.67 12.13
N GLU A 73 10.17 7.01 10.99
CA GLU A 73 9.06 6.64 10.12
C GLU A 73 8.01 5.80 10.84
N ALA A 74 8.43 4.75 11.55
CA ALA A 74 7.53 3.87 12.29
C ALA A 74 6.75 4.62 13.38
N LEU A 75 7.40 5.47 14.16
CA LEU A 75 6.74 6.28 15.20
C LEU A 75 5.78 7.30 14.59
N TYR A 76 6.20 8.00 13.55
CA TYR A 76 5.38 9.06 12.94
C TYR A 76 4.23 8.52 12.11
N LEU A 77 4.31 7.28 11.60
CA LEU A 77 3.18 6.61 10.94
C LEU A 77 1.95 6.59 11.86
N GLU A 78 2.12 6.14 13.11
CA GLU A 78 1.03 6.07 14.08
C GLU A 78 0.58 7.48 14.55
N ILE A 79 1.51 8.41 14.74
CA ILE A 79 1.18 9.80 15.05
C ILE A 79 0.36 10.45 13.92
N PHE A 80 0.68 10.18 12.65
CA PHE A 80 -0.10 10.65 11.52
C PHE A 80 -1.47 9.96 11.43
N ALA A 81 -1.54 8.65 11.72
CA ALA A 81 -2.81 7.92 11.77
C ALA A 81 -3.77 8.53 12.79
N VAL A 82 -3.31 8.76 14.02
CA VAL A 82 -4.10 9.43 15.06
C VAL A 82 -4.49 10.85 14.64
N SER A 83 -3.57 11.59 14.00
CA SER A 83 -3.83 12.95 13.52
C SER A 83 -4.95 12.98 12.47
N ARG A 84 -4.90 12.09 11.47
CA ARG A 84 -5.92 12.02 10.42
C ARG A 84 -7.29 11.66 11.01
N ASN A 85 -7.34 10.72 11.95
CA ASN A 85 -8.58 10.32 12.62
C ASN A 85 -9.20 11.44 13.45
N LEU A 86 -8.38 12.34 14.02
CA LEU A 86 -8.87 13.53 14.76
C LEU A 86 -9.36 14.63 13.81
N GLU A 87 -8.68 14.83 12.68
CA GLU A 87 -9.09 15.82 11.68
C GLU A 87 -10.43 15.44 11.02
N LEU A 88 -10.56 14.18 10.60
CA LEU A 88 -11.78 13.56 10.11
C LEU A 88 -11.61 12.05 10.16
N PRO A 89 -12.49 11.30 10.83
CA PRO A 89 -12.47 9.84 10.79
C PRO A 89 -12.63 9.36 9.33
N GLU A 90 -11.53 8.88 8.73
CA GLU A 90 -11.51 8.44 7.35
C GLU A 90 -11.46 6.92 7.30
N ARG A 91 -12.45 6.33 6.64
CA ARG A 91 -12.49 4.89 6.42
C ARG A 91 -11.68 4.52 5.19
N ILE A 92 -10.92 3.42 5.29
CA ILE A 92 -10.08 2.85 4.24
C ILE A 92 -10.69 1.53 3.77
N ALA A 93 -11.20 1.48 2.53
CA ALA A 93 -11.72 0.25 1.92
C ALA A 93 -10.59 -0.55 1.26
N TYR A 94 -10.63 -1.87 1.41
CA TYR A 94 -9.70 -2.78 0.72
C TYR A 94 -10.38 -4.11 0.38
N PRO A 95 -9.95 -4.83 -0.67
CA PRO A 95 -10.48 -6.16 -0.97
C PRO A 95 -10.02 -7.14 0.10
N GLY A 96 -11.00 -7.73 0.82
CA GLY A 96 -10.79 -8.67 1.90
C GLY A 96 -10.17 -10.00 1.48
N PRO A 97 -10.04 -10.92 2.42
CA PRO A 97 -10.47 -10.82 3.81
C PRO A 97 -9.52 -9.99 4.70
N GLU A 98 -9.95 -9.70 5.94
CA GLU A 98 -9.04 -9.20 6.98
C GLU A 98 -7.86 -10.14 7.15
N GLY A 99 -6.65 -9.59 7.36
CA GLY A 99 -5.41 -10.38 7.39
C GLY A 99 -4.84 -10.69 6.00
N SER A 100 -5.44 -10.18 4.90
CA SER A 100 -4.84 -10.28 3.56
C SER A 100 -3.62 -9.36 3.40
N PHE A 101 -2.80 -9.59 2.37
CA PHE A 101 -1.70 -8.68 2.04
C PHE A 101 -2.18 -7.27 1.67
N THR A 102 -3.39 -7.13 1.11
CA THR A 102 -3.95 -5.79 0.87
C THR A 102 -4.35 -5.09 2.17
N HIS A 103 -4.81 -5.84 3.20
CA HIS A 103 -4.99 -5.28 4.54
C HIS A 103 -3.66 -4.82 5.13
N GLN A 104 -2.61 -5.64 5.01
CA GLN A 104 -1.26 -5.30 5.47
C GLN A 104 -0.72 -4.04 4.75
N ALA A 105 -0.94 -3.93 3.44
CA ALA A 105 -0.58 -2.73 2.67
C ALA A 105 -1.36 -1.49 3.14
N ALA A 106 -2.64 -1.63 3.46
CA ALA A 106 -3.43 -0.54 4.02
C ALA A 106 -2.90 -0.12 5.40
N GLU A 107 -2.67 -1.08 6.32
CA GLU A 107 -2.14 -0.80 7.66
C GLU A 107 -0.74 -0.19 7.61
N SER A 108 0.14 -0.66 6.73
CA SER A 108 1.49 -0.10 6.59
C SER A 108 1.50 1.35 6.11
N ARG A 109 0.44 1.80 5.43
CA ARG A 109 0.32 3.18 4.93
C ARG A 109 -0.46 4.09 5.85
N PHE A 110 -1.52 3.59 6.47
CA PHE A 110 -2.47 4.40 7.25
C PHE A 110 -2.31 4.22 8.76
N GLY A 111 -1.52 3.23 9.22
CA GLY A 111 -1.31 2.93 10.64
C GLY A 111 -2.39 2.03 11.23
N ALA A 112 -2.06 1.34 12.31
CA ALA A 112 -2.95 0.35 12.94
C ALA A 112 -4.24 0.94 13.53
N MET A 113 -4.27 2.25 13.82
CA MET A 113 -5.39 2.94 14.47
C MET A 113 -6.43 3.50 13.49
N SER A 114 -6.30 3.25 12.19
CA SER A 114 -7.27 3.70 11.18
C SER A 114 -8.50 2.80 11.09
N ASP A 115 -9.63 3.33 10.56
CA ASP A 115 -10.88 2.57 10.35
C ASP A 115 -10.82 1.82 9.02
N TYR A 116 -10.66 0.51 9.09
CA TYR A 116 -10.52 -0.37 7.93
C TYR A 116 -11.83 -1.07 7.58
N LEU A 117 -12.23 -0.99 6.30
CA LEU A 117 -13.42 -1.64 5.76
C LEU A 117 -13.04 -2.73 4.75
N SER A 118 -13.10 -3.99 5.18
CA SER A 118 -12.96 -5.14 4.30
C SER A 118 -14.19 -5.27 3.39
N VAL A 119 -13.98 -5.32 2.06
CA VAL A 119 -15.05 -5.52 1.07
C VAL A 119 -14.76 -6.71 0.16
N GLY A 120 -15.79 -7.23 -0.52
CA GLY A 120 -15.71 -8.54 -1.18
C GLY A 120 -14.86 -8.60 -2.46
N SER A 121 -14.52 -7.46 -3.08
CA SER A 121 -13.78 -7.42 -4.35
C SER A 121 -13.12 -6.06 -4.59
N ILE A 122 -12.19 -6.01 -5.55
CA ILE A 122 -11.58 -4.76 -6.04
C ILE A 122 -12.69 -3.82 -6.55
N HIS A 123 -13.65 -4.33 -7.33
CA HIS A 123 -14.81 -3.55 -7.80
C HIS A 123 -15.58 -2.90 -6.63
N SER A 124 -15.77 -3.64 -5.54
CA SER A 124 -16.46 -3.13 -4.35
C SER A 124 -15.68 -2.00 -3.67
N VAL A 125 -14.35 -2.01 -3.71
CA VAL A 125 -13.51 -0.90 -3.22
C VAL A 125 -13.83 0.37 -4.00
N PHE A 126 -13.77 0.33 -5.34
CA PHE A 126 -14.11 1.49 -6.18
C PHE A 126 -15.50 2.04 -5.86
N LYS A 127 -16.53 1.17 -5.79
CA LYS A 127 -17.89 1.58 -5.44
C LYS A 127 -18.02 2.17 -4.05
N THR A 128 -17.23 1.69 -3.11
CA THR A 128 -17.22 2.18 -1.72
C THR A 128 -16.62 3.59 -1.64
N VAL A 129 -15.54 3.85 -2.39
CA VAL A 129 -14.94 5.18 -2.49
C VAL A 129 -15.82 6.13 -3.30
N GLU A 130 -16.32 5.71 -4.47
CA GLU A 130 -17.24 6.52 -5.30
C GLU A 130 -18.49 6.98 -4.55
N SER A 131 -19.01 6.15 -3.65
CA SER A 131 -20.20 6.48 -2.84
C SER A 131 -19.88 7.29 -1.58
N GLY A 132 -18.61 7.60 -1.31
CA GLY A 132 -18.18 8.33 -0.11
C GLY A 132 -18.28 7.52 1.20
N ARG A 133 -18.55 6.21 1.14
CA ARG A 133 -18.59 5.34 2.34
C ARG A 133 -17.19 5.05 2.89
N ALA A 134 -16.17 5.17 2.06
CA ALA A 134 -14.78 5.23 2.47
C ALA A 134 -14.10 6.39 1.74
N LYS A 135 -13.18 7.07 2.42
CA LYS A 135 -12.40 8.16 1.80
C LYS A 135 -11.30 7.62 0.92
N PHE A 136 -10.71 6.50 1.32
CA PHE A 136 -9.62 5.85 0.59
C PHE A 136 -9.97 4.43 0.20
N GLY A 137 -9.41 3.99 -0.93
CA GLY A 137 -9.38 2.61 -1.35
C GLY A 137 -7.94 2.13 -1.52
N VAL A 138 -7.62 0.93 -1.07
CA VAL A 138 -6.31 0.30 -1.33
C VAL A 138 -6.54 -0.92 -2.20
N VAL A 139 -5.88 -0.97 -3.36
CA VAL A 139 -6.03 -2.06 -4.33
C VAL A 139 -4.67 -2.49 -4.90
N PRO A 140 -4.44 -3.79 -5.13
CA PRO A 140 -3.24 -4.26 -5.81
C PRO A 140 -3.30 -3.88 -7.29
N ILE A 141 -2.17 -3.48 -7.86
CA ILE A 141 -2.05 -3.17 -9.28
C ILE A 141 -1.10 -4.13 -10.02
N GLU A 142 -0.04 -4.55 -9.36
CA GLU A 142 0.98 -5.39 -9.94
C GLU A 142 1.71 -6.19 -8.87
N ASN A 143 2.03 -7.43 -9.20
CA ASN A 143 2.95 -8.24 -8.41
C ASN A 143 4.15 -8.62 -9.27
N SER A 144 5.37 -8.57 -8.72
CA SER A 144 6.61 -8.83 -9.45
C SER A 144 6.70 -10.24 -10.07
N ARG A 145 5.90 -11.18 -9.59
CA ARG A 145 5.84 -12.58 -10.06
C ARG A 145 4.59 -12.91 -10.85
N ASP A 146 3.43 -12.49 -10.34
CA ASP A 146 2.12 -12.79 -10.95
C ASP A 146 1.74 -11.78 -12.06
N GLY A 147 2.45 -10.65 -12.16
CA GLY A 147 2.20 -9.60 -13.16
C GLY A 147 1.07 -8.65 -12.76
N ILE A 148 0.44 -8.07 -13.79
CA ILE A 148 -0.58 -7.04 -13.66
C ILE A 148 -1.92 -7.58 -13.13
N VAL A 149 -2.54 -6.83 -12.23
CA VAL A 149 -3.92 -7.03 -11.79
C VAL A 149 -4.88 -6.30 -12.74
N GLY A 150 -5.26 -6.99 -13.81
CA GLY A 150 -6.03 -6.40 -14.91
C GLY A 150 -7.36 -5.77 -14.48
N GLU A 151 -8.07 -6.36 -13.49
CA GLU A 151 -9.31 -5.81 -12.95
C GLU A 151 -9.13 -4.38 -12.42
N THR A 152 -8.02 -4.11 -11.73
CA THR A 152 -7.73 -2.77 -11.21
C THR A 152 -7.57 -1.75 -12.34
N LEU A 153 -6.83 -2.10 -13.41
CA LEU A 153 -6.65 -1.22 -14.55
C LEU A 153 -7.98 -0.95 -15.29
N ASP A 154 -8.79 -1.99 -15.49
CA ASP A 154 -10.07 -1.89 -16.20
C ASP A 154 -11.08 -1.02 -15.43
N LEU A 155 -11.03 -1.04 -14.10
CA LEU A 155 -11.84 -0.19 -13.24
C LEU A 155 -11.34 1.26 -13.22
N LEU A 156 -10.03 1.49 -13.14
CA LEU A 156 -9.43 2.83 -13.20
C LEU A 156 -9.81 3.55 -14.50
N ALA A 157 -9.84 2.83 -15.62
CA ALA A 157 -10.20 3.40 -16.92
C ALA A 157 -11.66 3.93 -16.98
N LYS A 158 -12.54 3.44 -16.12
CA LYS A 158 -13.99 3.73 -16.12
C LYS A 158 -14.45 4.56 -14.93
N SER A 159 -13.64 4.67 -13.88
CA SER A 159 -14.00 5.33 -12.62
C SER A 159 -13.56 6.80 -12.61
N PRO A 160 -14.31 7.70 -11.98
CA PRO A 160 -13.88 9.07 -11.72
C PRO A 160 -12.80 9.15 -10.61
N ILE A 161 -12.61 8.08 -9.84
CA ILE A 161 -11.67 8.00 -8.73
C ILE A 161 -10.24 8.14 -9.24
N LYS A 162 -9.38 8.78 -8.45
CA LYS A 162 -7.99 9.06 -8.79
C LYS A 162 -7.04 8.22 -7.95
N ILE A 163 -5.88 7.93 -8.53
CA ILE A 163 -4.72 7.41 -7.79
C ILE A 163 -4.11 8.60 -7.06
N VAL A 164 -4.04 8.51 -5.72
CA VAL A 164 -3.48 9.58 -4.87
C VAL A 164 -2.16 9.19 -4.23
N ALA A 165 -1.81 7.90 -4.23
CA ALA A 165 -0.50 7.41 -3.83
C ALA A 165 -0.26 6.01 -4.40
N GLU A 166 1.01 5.59 -4.40
CA GLU A 166 1.43 4.22 -4.64
C GLU A 166 2.22 3.69 -3.44
N LEU A 167 2.21 2.38 -3.27
CA LEU A 167 2.95 1.69 -2.23
C LEU A 167 3.55 0.41 -2.83
N TYR A 168 4.84 0.19 -2.62
CA TYR A 168 5.52 -1.06 -2.88
C TYR A 168 5.70 -1.81 -1.57
N MET A 169 5.16 -3.03 -1.51
CA MET A 169 5.25 -3.85 -0.30
C MET A 169 5.88 -5.20 -0.60
N PRO A 170 6.98 -5.55 0.05
CA PRO A 170 7.51 -6.91 0.02
C PRO A 170 6.48 -7.90 0.57
N ILE A 171 6.33 -9.04 -0.09
CA ILE A 171 5.38 -10.09 0.30
C ILE A 171 6.14 -11.18 1.02
N HIS A 172 6.05 -11.15 2.34
CA HIS A 172 6.68 -12.13 3.21
C HIS A 172 5.66 -13.10 3.80
N MET A 173 6.05 -14.37 3.89
CA MET A 173 5.25 -15.42 4.50
C MET A 173 5.79 -15.73 5.90
N ALA A 174 4.86 -15.94 6.84
CA ALA A 174 5.17 -16.39 8.19
C ALA A 174 4.70 -17.82 8.40
N PHE A 175 5.45 -18.57 9.16
CA PHE A 175 5.03 -19.86 9.72
C PHE A 175 4.52 -19.63 11.14
N ALA A 176 3.21 -19.69 11.31
CA ALA A 176 2.54 -19.39 12.57
C ALA A 176 1.84 -20.62 13.14
N THR A 177 2.00 -20.87 14.43
CA THR A 177 1.41 -22.04 15.11
C THR A 177 1.34 -21.81 16.62
N LYS A 178 0.39 -22.49 17.27
CA LYS A 178 0.32 -22.60 18.74
C LYS A 178 1.09 -23.79 19.30
N ALA A 179 1.60 -24.67 18.43
CA ALA A 179 2.42 -25.79 18.85
C ALA A 179 3.80 -25.32 19.33
N GLU A 180 4.30 -25.89 20.40
CA GLU A 180 5.65 -25.57 20.95
C GLU A 180 6.78 -26.20 20.12
N HIS A 181 6.51 -27.35 19.47
CA HIS A 181 7.49 -28.08 18.67
C HIS A 181 6.90 -28.54 17.34
N PHE A 182 7.74 -28.64 16.31
CA PHE A 182 7.36 -29.16 14.98
C PHE A 182 6.72 -30.54 15.01
N LYS A 183 7.19 -31.46 15.90
CA LYS A 183 6.65 -32.80 16.04
C LYS A 183 5.18 -32.85 16.47
N ASP A 184 4.68 -31.80 17.07
CA ASP A 184 3.30 -31.69 17.54
C ASP A 184 2.34 -31.24 16.44
N ILE A 185 2.88 -30.73 15.32
CA ILE A 185 2.12 -30.27 14.16
C ILE A 185 1.68 -31.48 13.33
N LYS A 186 0.38 -31.57 13.04
CA LYS A 186 -0.24 -32.64 12.25
C LYS A 186 -0.73 -32.16 10.89
N ARG A 187 -1.00 -30.86 10.75
CA ARG A 187 -1.47 -30.25 9.50
C ARG A 187 -0.97 -28.83 9.33
N ILE A 188 -0.81 -28.43 8.08
CA ILE A 188 -0.39 -27.08 7.71
C ILE A 188 -1.43 -26.51 6.74
N TYR A 189 -1.99 -25.36 7.09
CA TYR A 189 -2.92 -24.61 6.25
C TYR A 189 -2.19 -23.53 5.48
N SER A 190 -2.50 -23.38 4.21
CA SER A 190 -2.03 -22.26 3.38
C SER A 190 -2.91 -22.08 2.16
N LYS A 191 -2.81 -20.92 1.49
CA LYS A 191 -3.26 -20.82 0.11
C LYS A 191 -2.38 -21.74 -0.75
N ASP A 192 -2.95 -22.38 -1.76
CA ASP A 192 -2.26 -23.38 -2.60
C ASP A 192 -0.87 -22.93 -3.06
N LYS A 193 -0.76 -21.70 -3.60
CA LYS A 193 0.52 -21.10 -4.00
C LYS A 193 1.54 -20.97 -2.84
N GLY A 194 1.10 -20.81 -1.61
CA GLY A 194 1.96 -20.63 -0.43
C GLY A 194 2.83 -21.84 -0.13
N PHE A 195 2.31 -23.05 -0.34
CA PHE A 195 3.10 -24.28 -0.17
C PHE A 195 4.26 -24.33 -1.18
N GLY A 196 4.00 -23.95 -2.44
CA GLY A 196 5.03 -23.89 -3.48
C GLY A 196 6.06 -22.80 -3.25
N GLN A 197 5.67 -21.69 -2.62
CA GLN A 197 6.57 -20.56 -2.34
C GLN A 197 7.45 -20.75 -1.10
N CYS A 198 7.13 -21.72 -0.22
CA CYS A 198 7.85 -22.00 1.02
C CYS A 198 8.35 -23.47 1.08
N ARG A 199 8.62 -24.04 -0.09
CA ARG A 199 8.98 -25.46 -0.19
C ARG A 199 10.31 -25.78 0.48
N ASP A 200 11.32 -24.91 0.31
CA ASP A 200 12.65 -25.11 0.88
C ASP A 200 12.61 -25.05 2.42
N PHE A 201 11.82 -24.14 2.97
CA PHE A 201 11.54 -24.09 4.42
C PHE A 201 10.91 -25.38 4.91
N LEU A 202 9.85 -25.85 4.24
CA LEU A 202 9.17 -27.12 4.64
C LEU A 202 10.09 -28.32 4.52
N GLN A 203 10.98 -28.35 3.53
CA GLN A 203 11.96 -29.42 3.36
C GLN A 203 13.04 -29.38 4.43
N THR A 204 13.60 -28.20 4.73
CA THR A 204 14.66 -28.00 5.72
C THR A 204 14.24 -28.42 7.11
N HIS A 205 12.96 -28.18 7.45
CA HIS A 205 12.40 -28.53 8.76
C HIS A 205 11.68 -29.91 8.78
N GLU A 206 11.85 -30.72 7.72
CA GLU A 206 11.25 -32.05 7.58
C GLU A 206 9.71 -32.05 7.67
N LEU A 207 9.05 -30.96 7.22
CA LEU A 207 7.59 -30.77 7.32
C LEU A 207 6.81 -31.24 6.07
N LEU A 208 7.50 -31.70 5.02
CA LEU A 208 6.85 -32.14 3.77
C LEU A 208 5.94 -33.38 3.95
N HIS A 209 6.16 -34.17 5.01
CA HIS A 209 5.34 -35.35 5.32
C HIS A 209 4.04 -35.01 6.06
N ILE A 210 3.92 -33.77 6.57
CA ILE A 210 2.73 -33.32 7.29
C ILE A 210 1.60 -33.01 6.29
N GLU A 211 0.37 -33.25 6.69
CA GLU A 211 -0.81 -32.99 5.87
C GLU A 211 -0.89 -31.53 5.50
N GLN A 212 -0.80 -31.23 4.19
CA GLN A 212 -0.90 -29.87 3.62
C GLN A 212 -2.32 -29.65 3.13
N ILE A 213 -3.04 -28.70 3.73
CA ILE A 213 -4.44 -28.41 3.44
C ILE A 213 -4.56 -27.04 2.78
N PRO A 214 -4.85 -26.99 1.46
CA PRO A 214 -5.05 -25.74 0.77
C PRO A 214 -6.38 -25.08 1.20
N VAL A 215 -6.32 -23.74 1.38
CA VAL A 215 -7.46 -22.91 1.74
C VAL A 215 -7.54 -21.69 0.83
N GLU A 216 -8.68 -21.00 0.83
CA GLU A 216 -8.96 -19.89 -0.08
C GLU A 216 -8.07 -18.66 0.13
N SER A 217 -7.52 -18.45 1.35
CA SER A 217 -6.68 -17.29 1.66
C SER A 217 -5.67 -17.56 2.78
N THR A 218 -4.60 -16.75 2.82
CA THR A 218 -3.62 -16.77 3.93
C THR A 218 -4.27 -16.40 5.27
N ALA A 219 -5.26 -15.53 5.27
CA ALA A 219 -6.04 -15.19 6.47
C ALA A 219 -6.85 -16.39 6.97
N LYS A 220 -7.49 -17.17 6.08
CA LYS A 220 -8.22 -18.39 6.47
C LYS A 220 -7.28 -19.43 7.07
N ALA A 221 -6.06 -19.55 6.55
CA ALA A 221 -5.04 -20.42 7.13
C ALA A 221 -4.75 -20.06 8.59
N ALA A 222 -4.56 -18.77 8.90
CA ALA A 222 -4.35 -18.31 10.26
C ALA A 222 -5.54 -18.56 11.18
N ILE A 223 -6.78 -18.35 10.71
CA ILE A 223 -8.00 -18.65 11.46
C ILE A 223 -8.04 -20.12 11.88
N LEU A 224 -7.81 -21.03 10.92
CA LEU A 224 -7.84 -22.46 11.19
C LEU A 224 -6.73 -22.91 12.15
N ALA A 225 -5.52 -22.33 12.01
CA ALA A 225 -4.43 -22.59 12.95
C ALA A 225 -4.68 -22.00 14.35
N ALA A 226 -5.50 -20.93 14.45
CA ALA A 226 -5.91 -20.39 15.75
C ALA A 226 -6.85 -21.32 16.50
N GLU A 227 -7.66 -22.09 15.78
CA GLU A 227 -8.66 -23.03 16.33
C GLU A 227 -8.09 -24.41 16.64
N ASP A 228 -6.95 -24.80 16.01
CA ASP A 228 -6.34 -26.12 16.14
C ASP A 228 -4.90 -26.05 16.70
N PRO A 229 -4.66 -26.45 17.97
CA PRO A 229 -3.32 -26.43 18.57
C PRO A 229 -2.29 -27.34 17.86
N GLN A 230 -2.74 -28.29 17.03
CA GLN A 230 -1.88 -29.20 16.28
C GLN A 230 -1.71 -28.75 14.82
N ALA A 231 -2.12 -27.55 14.50
CA ALA A 231 -1.98 -26.98 13.16
C ALA A 231 -0.98 -25.83 13.10
N ALA A 232 -0.44 -25.63 11.91
CA ALA A 232 0.32 -24.45 11.54
C ALA A 232 -0.32 -23.76 10.35
N ALA A 233 -0.03 -22.49 10.18
CA ALA A 233 -0.38 -21.72 8.99
C ALA A 233 0.85 -21.16 8.31
N ILE A 234 0.90 -21.21 6.99
CA ILE A 234 1.73 -20.34 6.17
C ILE A 234 0.84 -19.16 5.76
N CYS A 235 1.10 -17.99 6.34
CA CYS A 235 0.22 -16.83 6.22
C CYS A 235 1.00 -15.51 6.20
N SER A 236 0.29 -14.38 6.07
CA SER A 236 0.87 -13.04 6.24
C SER A 236 1.10 -12.74 7.72
N HIS A 237 2.04 -11.85 8.03
CA HIS A 237 2.29 -11.38 9.41
C HIS A 237 1.04 -10.79 10.06
N ILE A 238 0.30 -9.95 9.30
CA ILE A 238 -0.92 -9.35 9.82
C ILE A 238 -1.99 -10.38 10.16
N ALA A 239 -2.09 -11.48 9.40
CA ALA A 239 -3.03 -12.55 9.71
C ALA A 239 -2.63 -13.27 11.01
N ALA A 240 -1.36 -13.62 11.19
CA ALA A 240 -0.88 -14.24 12.42
C ALA A 240 -1.15 -13.35 13.65
N LYS A 241 -0.85 -12.04 13.56
CA LYS A 241 -1.12 -11.04 14.60
C LYS A 241 -2.61 -10.92 14.91
N LEU A 242 -3.44 -10.73 13.88
CA LEU A 242 -4.88 -10.49 14.01
C LEU A 242 -5.63 -11.66 14.68
N TYR A 243 -5.26 -12.89 14.30
CA TYR A 243 -5.88 -14.10 14.84
C TYR A 243 -5.13 -14.69 16.04
N SER A 244 -4.15 -13.95 16.59
CA SER A 244 -3.39 -14.34 17.79
C SER A 244 -2.75 -15.73 17.66
N VAL A 245 -2.19 -16.02 16.48
CA VAL A 245 -1.37 -17.21 16.24
C VAL A 245 0.10 -16.83 16.37
N PRO A 246 0.86 -17.38 17.33
CA PRO A 246 2.28 -17.05 17.48
C PRO A 246 3.07 -17.34 16.21
N THR A 247 3.82 -16.35 15.73
CA THR A 247 4.75 -16.54 14.61
C THR A 247 5.99 -17.27 15.12
N MET A 248 6.24 -18.48 14.61
CA MET A 248 7.42 -19.26 14.95
C MET A 248 8.60 -18.89 14.06
N PHE A 249 8.35 -18.63 12.77
CA PHE A 249 9.36 -18.19 11.79
C PHE A 249 8.78 -17.12 10.87
N GLU A 250 9.62 -16.16 10.54
CA GLU A 250 9.33 -15.05 9.61
C GLU A 250 10.08 -15.25 8.31
N ASN A 251 9.55 -14.68 7.21
CA ASN A 251 10.21 -14.63 5.91
C ASN A 251 10.63 -16.01 5.41
N ILE A 252 9.68 -16.96 5.43
CA ILE A 252 9.92 -18.37 5.11
C ILE A 252 9.81 -18.69 3.62
N GLU A 253 9.51 -17.73 2.79
CA GLU A 253 9.44 -17.89 1.34
C GLU A 253 10.81 -18.18 0.73
N ASP A 254 10.85 -19.07 -0.27
CA ASP A 254 12.08 -19.51 -0.94
C ASP A 254 12.79 -18.41 -1.71
N VAL A 255 12.04 -17.34 -2.10
CA VAL A 255 12.55 -16.22 -2.90
C VAL A 255 12.02 -14.91 -2.34
N HIS A 256 12.94 -14.02 -1.94
CA HIS A 256 12.65 -12.79 -1.18
C HIS A 256 12.39 -11.54 -2.05
N ASP A 257 12.36 -11.66 -3.38
CA ASP A 257 12.15 -10.55 -4.32
C ASP A 257 10.67 -10.32 -4.71
N ASN A 258 9.74 -11.00 -4.02
CA ASN A 258 8.32 -10.86 -4.29
C ASN A 258 7.79 -9.54 -3.71
N THR A 259 7.48 -8.60 -4.59
CA THR A 259 6.93 -7.29 -4.22
C THR A 259 5.61 -7.07 -4.92
N THR A 260 4.62 -6.54 -4.20
CA THR A 260 3.35 -6.10 -4.78
C THR A 260 3.27 -4.58 -4.71
N ARG A 261 2.92 -3.98 -5.83
CA ARG A 261 2.57 -2.56 -5.94
C ARG A 261 1.08 -2.40 -5.71
N PHE A 262 0.72 -1.48 -4.83
CA PHE A 262 -0.65 -1.10 -4.53
C PHE A 262 -0.90 0.34 -4.91
N PHE A 263 -2.13 0.66 -5.32
CA PHE A 263 -2.60 2.02 -5.45
C PHE A 263 -3.51 2.40 -4.29
N ILE A 264 -3.37 3.65 -3.84
CA ILE A 264 -4.29 4.31 -2.95
C ILE A 264 -5.17 5.21 -3.78
N LEU A 265 -6.47 4.98 -3.66
CA LEU A 265 -7.52 5.61 -4.45
C LEU A 265 -8.29 6.61 -3.61
N SER A 266 -8.67 7.75 -4.18
CA SER A 266 -9.56 8.72 -3.55
C SER A 266 -10.25 9.61 -4.61
N ASP A 267 -11.10 10.54 -4.17
CA ASP A 267 -11.88 11.45 -4.98
C ASP A 267 -11.23 12.82 -5.21
N PHE A 268 -9.99 13.03 -4.74
CA PHE A 268 -9.26 14.29 -4.87
C PHE A 268 -8.03 14.19 -5.77
N ARG A 269 -7.40 15.33 -6.06
CA ARG A 269 -6.12 15.43 -6.76
C ARG A 269 -5.05 15.96 -5.80
N ASN A 270 -3.86 15.41 -5.88
CA ASN A 270 -2.69 15.95 -5.16
C ASN A 270 -2.19 17.24 -5.80
N ALA A 271 -1.51 18.04 -4.99
CA ALA A 271 -0.66 19.13 -5.48
C ALA A 271 0.72 18.58 -5.90
N GLN A 272 1.46 19.35 -6.68
CA GLN A 272 2.84 19.05 -7.07
C GLN A 272 3.74 18.90 -5.84
N SER A 273 4.58 17.85 -5.83
CA SER A 273 5.57 17.59 -4.77
C SER A 273 7.01 17.85 -5.23
N GLY A 274 7.24 17.85 -6.53
CA GLY A 274 8.58 17.93 -7.15
C GLY A 274 9.24 16.56 -7.38
N ASP A 275 8.69 15.47 -6.84
CA ASP A 275 9.10 14.08 -7.11
C ASP A 275 7.85 13.23 -7.36
N ASP A 276 7.17 13.55 -8.45
CA ASP A 276 5.86 13.00 -8.77
C ASP A 276 5.93 11.93 -9.87
N LYS A 277 4.93 11.08 -9.87
CA LYS A 277 4.59 10.15 -10.94
C LYS A 277 3.14 10.37 -11.35
N THR A 278 2.86 10.32 -12.65
CA THR A 278 1.51 10.40 -13.19
C THR A 278 1.16 9.13 -13.92
N SER A 279 0.01 8.55 -13.58
CA SER A 279 -0.56 7.42 -14.32
C SER A 279 -1.60 7.91 -15.31
N LEU A 280 -1.51 7.39 -16.53
CA LEU A 280 -2.34 7.75 -17.66
C LEU A 280 -3.08 6.53 -18.21
N PHE A 281 -4.32 6.73 -18.61
CA PHE A 281 -5.03 5.87 -19.54
C PHE A 281 -4.96 6.49 -20.92
N VAL A 282 -4.56 5.70 -21.93
CA VAL A 282 -4.37 6.18 -23.30
C VAL A 282 -5.13 5.31 -24.27
N ARG A 283 -5.98 5.95 -25.10
CA ARG A 283 -6.71 5.30 -26.19
C ARG A 283 -6.40 6.01 -27.50
N LEU A 284 -5.52 5.43 -28.31
CA LEU A 284 -5.11 6.00 -29.58
C LEU A 284 -6.28 6.01 -30.58
N LYS A 285 -6.51 7.17 -31.24
CA LYS A 285 -7.56 7.33 -32.26
C LYS A 285 -7.29 6.46 -33.50
N ASP A 286 -6.03 6.36 -33.89
CA ASP A 286 -5.58 5.67 -35.09
C ASP A 286 -4.82 4.38 -34.76
N ALA A 287 -5.28 3.64 -33.74
CA ALA A 287 -4.58 2.45 -33.21
C ALA A 287 -4.32 1.35 -34.25
N ASP A 288 -5.09 1.33 -35.34
CA ASP A 288 -4.96 0.42 -36.49
C ASP A 288 -3.89 0.84 -37.50
N LYS A 289 -3.38 2.07 -37.41
CA LYS A 289 -2.37 2.58 -38.37
C LYS A 289 -0.95 2.25 -37.93
N ALA A 290 -0.13 1.86 -38.90
CA ALA A 290 1.29 1.64 -38.67
C ALA A 290 1.96 2.92 -38.12
N GLY A 291 2.70 2.79 -37.02
CA GLY A 291 3.42 3.88 -36.39
C GLY A 291 2.59 4.72 -35.38
N ALA A 292 1.29 4.46 -35.18
CA ALA A 292 0.46 5.23 -34.28
C ALA A 292 1.05 5.34 -32.86
N LEU A 293 1.40 4.22 -32.25
CA LEU A 293 2.02 4.21 -30.92
C LEU A 293 3.41 4.88 -30.93
N VAL A 294 4.23 4.66 -31.97
CA VAL A 294 5.57 5.26 -32.06
C VAL A 294 5.48 6.78 -32.14
N ASN A 295 4.56 7.29 -32.96
CA ASN A 295 4.36 8.75 -33.10
C ASN A 295 3.89 9.36 -31.77
N PHE A 296 2.93 8.71 -31.10
CA PHE A 296 2.44 9.13 -29.78
C PHE A 296 3.60 9.16 -28.74
N LEU A 297 4.40 8.10 -28.65
CA LEU A 297 5.54 8.04 -27.73
C LEU A 297 6.63 9.08 -28.06
N SER A 298 6.81 9.44 -29.33
CA SER A 298 7.77 10.45 -29.76
C SER A 298 7.47 11.84 -29.23
N ASP A 299 6.19 12.16 -28.91
CA ASP A 299 5.82 13.43 -28.30
C ASP A 299 6.29 13.52 -26.86
N PHE A 300 6.25 12.41 -26.12
CA PHE A 300 6.84 12.32 -24.76
C PHE A 300 8.36 12.46 -24.78
N ASP A 301 9.05 11.82 -25.75
CA ASP A 301 10.50 11.98 -25.90
C ASP A 301 10.90 13.42 -26.22
N ARG A 302 10.18 14.09 -27.15
CA ARG A 302 10.41 15.50 -27.48
C ARG A 302 10.20 16.44 -26.28
N ALA A 303 9.20 16.14 -25.46
CA ALA A 303 8.93 16.88 -24.23
C ALA A 303 9.85 16.50 -23.05
N LYS A 304 10.81 15.55 -23.26
CA LYS A 304 11.72 15.05 -22.22
C LYS A 304 11.01 14.45 -21.01
N ILE A 305 9.88 13.79 -21.24
CA ILE A 305 9.11 13.09 -20.23
C ILE A 305 9.59 11.64 -20.17
N ASN A 306 10.10 11.20 -19.03
CA ASN A 306 10.50 9.82 -18.83
C ASN A 306 9.30 8.94 -18.51
N MET A 307 9.20 7.80 -19.19
CA MET A 307 8.14 6.81 -18.99
C MET A 307 8.70 5.59 -18.26
N SER A 308 8.12 5.27 -17.10
CA SER A 308 8.56 4.13 -16.28
C SER A 308 7.78 2.85 -16.57
N LYS A 309 6.59 2.96 -17.17
CA LYS A 309 5.75 1.79 -17.47
C LYS A 309 4.85 2.06 -18.67
N ILE A 310 4.66 1.02 -19.48
CA ILE A 310 3.60 0.93 -20.49
C ILE A 310 3.03 -0.49 -20.49
N GLU A 311 1.72 -0.61 -20.44
CA GLU A 311 0.98 -1.87 -20.43
C GLU A 311 -0.18 -1.78 -21.41
N SER A 312 -0.29 -2.71 -22.34
CA SER A 312 -1.40 -2.79 -23.30
C SER A 312 -2.54 -3.65 -22.76
N ARG A 313 -3.76 -3.18 -22.90
CA ARG A 313 -4.97 -3.91 -22.46
C ARG A 313 -6.00 -3.98 -23.58
N PRO A 314 -6.66 -5.12 -23.80
CA PRO A 314 -7.78 -5.21 -24.72
C PRO A 314 -8.90 -4.26 -24.30
N ALA A 315 -9.43 -3.48 -25.23
CA ALA A 315 -10.64 -2.72 -25.00
C ALA A 315 -11.83 -3.70 -25.06
N HIS A 316 -12.49 -3.91 -23.93
CA HIS A 316 -13.71 -4.71 -23.86
C HIS A 316 -14.92 -3.86 -24.32
N ASP A 317 -14.85 -3.32 -25.53
CA ASP A 317 -15.94 -2.58 -26.17
C ASP A 317 -16.34 -3.22 -27.51
N GLU A 318 -17.41 -2.72 -28.11
CA GLU A 318 -17.98 -3.24 -29.36
C GLU A 318 -17.03 -3.06 -30.58
N SER A 319 -15.89 -2.40 -30.44
CA SER A 319 -14.94 -2.11 -31.54
C SER A 319 -13.97 -3.24 -31.88
N GLY A 320 -14.16 -4.46 -31.32
CA GLY A 320 -13.36 -5.64 -31.65
C GLY A 320 -12.02 -5.69 -30.91
N PHE A 321 -10.90 -5.99 -31.61
CA PHE A 321 -9.56 -6.09 -31.04
C PHE A 321 -8.87 -4.73 -30.86
N ALA A 322 -9.57 -3.70 -30.35
CA ALA A 322 -8.93 -2.44 -29.98
C ALA A 322 -8.16 -2.60 -28.66
N TYR A 323 -7.08 -1.81 -28.53
CA TYR A 323 -6.26 -1.77 -27.33
C TYR A 323 -6.26 -0.37 -26.73
N TRP A 324 -6.17 -0.30 -25.41
CA TRP A 324 -5.78 0.90 -24.68
C TRP A 324 -4.49 0.64 -23.91
N PHE A 325 -3.82 1.70 -23.48
CA PHE A 325 -2.57 1.60 -22.78
C PHE A 325 -2.68 2.25 -21.39
N PHE A 326 -2.16 1.55 -20.39
CA PHE A 326 -1.82 2.15 -19.11
C PHE A 326 -0.36 2.58 -19.15
N MET A 327 -0.07 3.79 -18.72
CA MET A 327 1.26 4.37 -18.75
C MET A 327 1.57 5.09 -17.45
N ASP A 328 2.78 4.90 -16.91
CA ASP A 328 3.33 5.71 -15.83
C ASP A 328 4.45 6.58 -16.35
N ILE A 329 4.37 7.87 -16.10
CA ILE A 329 5.39 8.87 -16.45
C ILE A 329 5.89 9.57 -15.17
N TYR A 330 7.14 10.04 -15.17
CA TYR A 330 7.66 10.88 -14.10
C TYR A 330 7.25 12.34 -14.32
N GLY A 331 6.88 12.99 -13.22
CA GLY A 331 6.38 14.35 -13.16
C GLY A 331 4.89 14.43 -12.82
N HIS A 332 4.43 15.63 -12.49
CA HIS A 332 3.05 15.93 -12.15
C HIS A 332 2.26 16.36 -13.38
N ILE A 333 0.96 16.06 -13.44
CA ILE A 333 0.11 16.43 -14.57
C ILE A 333 0.09 17.95 -14.83
N ASP A 334 0.37 18.77 -13.83
CA ASP A 334 0.42 20.22 -13.95
C ASP A 334 1.83 20.76 -14.31
N ASP A 335 2.82 19.90 -14.57
CA ASP A 335 4.11 20.31 -15.13
C ASP A 335 3.94 20.77 -16.58
N GLU A 336 4.58 21.87 -16.95
CA GLU A 336 4.38 22.57 -18.23
C GLU A 336 4.58 21.64 -19.44
N ASN A 337 5.67 20.86 -19.46
CA ASN A 337 5.97 19.92 -20.53
C ASN A 337 4.96 18.75 -20.63
N ILE A 338 4.41 18.28 -19.48
CA ILE A 338 3.38 17.25 -19.46
C ILE A 338 2.04 17.82 -19.93
N GLN A 339 1.69 19.02 -19.50
CA GLN A 339 0.48 19.71 -19.95
C GLN A 339 0.46 19.96 -21.46
N GLU A 340 1.60 20.29 -22.07
CA GLU A 340 1.71 20.43 -23.53
C GLU A 340 1.31 19.13 -24.25
N VAL A 341 1.88 17.99 -23.85
CA VAL A 341 1.58 16.69 -24.46
C VAL A 341 0.13 16.26 -24.19
N VAL A 342 -0.34 16.39 -22.96
CA VAL A 342 -1.72 16.01 -22.59
C VAL A 342 -2.75 16.87 -23.31
N THR A 343 -2.48 18.15 -23.50
CA THR A 343 -3.36 19.06 -24.26
C THR A 343 -3.39 18.70 -25.74
N ALA A 344 -2.25 18.36 -26.35
CA ALA A 344 -2.17 17.91 -27.74
C ALA A 344 -2.96 16.61 -27.97
N HIS A 345 -2.99 15.73 -26.98
CA HIS A 345 -3.66 14.42 -27.02
C HIS A 345 -4.88 14.33 -26.10
N LYS A 346 -5.59 15.47 -25.89
CA LYS A 346 -6.71 15.58 -24.91
C LYS A 346 -7.85 14.57 -25.11
N ASP A 347 -8.07 14.09 -26.34
CA ASP A 347 -9.11 13.12 -26.64
C ASP A 347 -8.60 11.65 -26.58
N GLU A 348 -7.30 11.44 -26.37
CA GLU A 348 -6.63 10.14 -26.30
C GLU A 348 -6.14 9.82 -24.88
N ILE A 349 -5.83 10.86 -24.09
CA ILE A 349 -5.26 10.72 -22.73
C ILE A 349 -6.31 11.05 -21.67
N THR A 350 -6.41 10.17 -20.67
CA THR A 350 -7.12 10.44 -19.42
C THR A 350 -6.14 10.31 -18.26
N CYS A 351 -5.99 11.36 -17.45
CA CYS A 351 -5.18 11.31 -16.23
C CYS A 351 -5.91 10.49 -15.17
N LEU A 352 -5.26 9.41 -14.71
CA LEU A 352 -5.74 8.55 -13.63
C LEU A 352 -5.33 9.07 -12.25
N GLY A 353 -4.27 9.88 -12.18
CA GLY A 353 -3.79 10.54 -10.97
C GLY A 353 -2.32 10.90 -11.06
N SER A 354 -1.94 11.97 -10.34
CA SER A 354 -0.55 12.33 -10.07
C SER A 354 -0.30 12.21 -8.58
N TYR A 355 0.82 11.63 -8.19
CA TYR A 355 1.12 11.30 -6.80
C TYR A 355 2.63 11.26 -6.57
N VAL A 356 3.03 11.42 -5.31
CA VAL A 356 4.43 11.28 -4.90
C VAL A 356 4.94 9.91 -5.30
N LYS A 357 6.08 9.87 -5.96
CA LYS A 357 6.73 8.64 -6.38
C LYS A 357 7.03 7.76 -5.18
N GLY A 358 6.56 6.51 -5.23
CA GLY A 358 6.86 5.49 -4.22
C GLY A 358 8.30 5.00 -4.32
N GLU A 359 8.89 4.66 -3.20
CA GLU A 359 10.20 4.02 -3.11
C GLU A 359 10.02 2.49 -3.12
N LEU A 360 10.92 1.79 -3.84
CA LEU A 360 11.01 0.32 -3.89
C LEU A 360 11.79 -0.23 -2.71
#